data_71d409db79b08e35e63c2719f44951ea
#
_entry.id   71d409db79b08e35e63c2719f44951ea
#
_cell.length_a   1.000
_cell.length_b   1.000
_cell.length_c   1.000
_cell.angle_alpha   90.00
_cell.angle_beta   90.00
_cell.angle_gamma   90.00
#
_symmetry.space_group_name_H-M   'P 1'
#
loop_
_entity.id
_entity.type
_entity.pdbx_description
1 polymer ?
#
loop_
_entity_poly.entity_id
_entity_poly.type
_entity_poly.pdbx_seq_one_letter_code
_entity_poly.pdbx_strand_id
1 'polypeptide(L)'
;MCGGLWRNIRTYRARMHDWLRECYPDFPKVCDKTVFNFVEKVRCKYGIGKKSEARIRRDYEKLPDTPYGKYAQADLGEKWMSAESGRSTKVYFFAIVLARSRYKFTCFSRRPFDTERAIYAHERAFEYFGGKPEKILYDQDRVLISRENLGDLMLTRKFQTFVREQHFQPVFCHKADPESKGKVENVVKYVKENFLVARVFRDIDSLNREALEWLERTGNGKVH
;
A
#
# COMPACT_ATOMS: atom_id res chain seq x y z
N MET A 1 1.96 -23.29 -16.38
CA MET A 1 2.18 -21.85 -16.19
C MET A 1 1.00 -20.93 -16.58
N CYS A 2 -0.15 -21.44 -17.04
CA CYS A 2 -1.32 -20.59 -17.43
C CYS A 2 -2.29 -20.21 -16.31
N GLY A 3 -2.17 -20.77 -15.11
CA GLY A 3 -3.15 -20.53 -14.03
C GLY A 3 -3.15 -19.09 -13.46
N GLY A 4 -2.07 -18.35 -13.59
CA GLY A 4 -1.96 -16.97 -13.11
C GLY A 4 -2.70 -15.97 -13.99
N LEU A 5 -2.76 -16.18 -15.30
CA LEU A 5 -3.41 -15.30 -16.27
C LEU A 5 -4.91 -15.19 -16.01
N TRP A 6 -5.59 -16.32 -15.78
CA TRP A 6 -7.04 -16.36 -15.55
C TRP A 6 -7.48 -15.68 -14.26
N ARG A 7 -6.67 -15.73 -13.20
CA ARG A 7 -6.95 -14.99 -11.95
C ARG A 7 -6.84 -13.49 -12.12
N ASN A 8 -5.93 -13.03 -12.99
CA ASN A 8 -5.67 -11.61 -13.22
C ASN A 8 -6.70 -10.94 -14.15
N ILE A 9 -7.30 -11.68 -15.09
CA ILE A 9 -8.33 -11.15 -16.00
C ILE A 9 -9.59 -10.64 -15.24
N ARG A 10 -9.85 -11.16 -14.04
CA ARG A 10 -10.96 -10.71 -13.18
C ARG A 10 -10.68 -9.41 -12.42
N THR A 11 -9.47 -8.89 -12.47
CA THR A 11 -9.01 -7.73 -11.70
C THR A 11 -8.72 -6.49 -12.54
N TYR A 12 -8.37 -5.39 -11.88
CA TYR A 12 -8.22 -4.04 -12.45
C TYR A 12 -7.33 -3.95 -13.70
N ARG A 13 -7.70 -3.07 -14.62
CA ARG A 13 -7.18 -2.88 -15.99
C ARG A 13 -5.73 -2.41 -16.04
N ALA A 14 -5.37 -1.40 -15.25
CA ALA A 14 -4.00 -0.86 -15.18
C ALA A 14 -2.99 -1.88 -14.68
N ARG A 15 -3.44 -2.80 -13.83
CA ARG A 15 -2.65 -3.87 -13.29
C ARG A 15 -2.29 -4.97 -14.29
N MET A 16 -3.18 -5.28 -15.23
CA MET A 16 -2.89 -6.27 -16.26
C MET A 16 -1.73 -5.80 -17.15
N HIS A 17 -1.71 -4.52 -17.51
CA HIS A 17 -0.63 -3.95 -18.31
C HIS A 17 0.71 -3.99 -17.56
N ASP A 18 0.69 -3.58 -16.29
CA ASP A 18 1.88 -3.61 -15.43
C ASP A 18 2.40 -5.04 -15.24
N TRP A 19 1.52 -5.99 -14.93
CA TRP A 19 1.87 -7.40 -14.79
C TRP A 19 2.42 -8.01 -16.08
N LEU A 20 1.86 -7.68 -17.24
CA LEU A 20 2.37 -8.15 -18.53
C LEU A 20 3.79 -7.64 -18.77
N ARG A 21 4.08 -6.38 -18.45
CA ARG A 21 5.42 -5.80 -18.59
C ARG A 21 6.42 -6.40 -17.59
N GLU A 22 5.97 -6.74 -16.40
CA GLU A 22 6.80 -7.37 -15.37
C GLU A 22 7.16 -8.83 -15.74
N CYS A 23 6.18 -9.59 -16.24
CA CYS A 23 6.35 -11.02 -16.48
C CYS A 23 6.89 -11.36 -17.89
N TYR A 24 6.78 -10.44 -18.83
CA TYR A 24 7.20 -10.65 -20.23
C TYR A 24 8.11 -9.51 -20.69
N PRO A 25 9.45 -9.69 -20.63
CA PRO A 25 10.41 -8.67 -21.02
C PRO A 25 10.22 -8.14 -22.46
N ASP A 26 9.78 -9.03 -23.36
CA ASP A 26 9.52 -8.73 -24.77
C ASP A 26 8.09 -8.21 -25.03
N PHE A 27 7.33 -7.87 -23.96
CA PHE A 27 6.00 -7.35 -24.13
C PHE A 27 6.01 -6.03 -24.91
N PRO A 28 5.23 -5.90 -26.00
CA PRO A 28 5.29 -4.75 -26.88
C PRO A 28 4.94 -3.45 -26.14
N LYS A 29 5.60 -2.36 -26.51
CA LYS A 29 5.33 -1.01 -26.00
C LYS A 29 3.99 -0.50 -26.52
N VAL A 30 2.90 -0.90 -25.89
CA VAL A 30 1.54 -0.46 -26.20
C VAL A 30 0.98 0.41 -25.07
N CYS A 31 0.00 1.24 -25.37
CA CYS A 31 -0.65 2.05 -24.34
C CYS A 31 -1.64 1.23 -23.49
N ASP A 32 -1.95 1.71 -22.27
CA ASP A 32 -2.88 1.08 -21.33
C ASP A 32 -4.25 0.78 -21.99
N LYS A 33 -4.71 1.67 -22.88
CA LYS A 33 -6.00 1.53 -23.59
C LYS A 33 -6.01 0.34 -24.55
N THR A 34 -4.88 0.04 -25.19
CA THR A 34 -4.76 -1.12 -26.09
C THR A 34 -4.89 -2.43 -25.31
N VAL A 35 -4.17 -2.54 -24.18
CA VAL A 35 -4.29 -3.70 -23.30
C VAL A 35 -5.71 -3.83 -22.75
N PHE A 36 -6.30 -2.71 -22.36
CA PHE A 36 -7.68 -2.64 -21.93
C PHE A 36 -8.66 -3.21 -22.94
N ASN A 37 -8.60 -2.71 -24.18
CA ASN A 37 -9.51 -3.15 -25.25
C ASN A 37 -9.33 -4.66 -25.53
N PHE A 38 -8.09 -5.15 -25.49
CA PHE A 38 -7.80 -6.57 -25.64
C PHE A 38 -8.41 -7.40 -24.49
N VAL A 39 -8.25 -6.97 -23.24
CA VAL A 39 -8.83 -7.64 -22.07
C VAL A 39 -10.36 -7.67 -22.14
N GLU A 40 -11.01 -6.59 -22.60
CA GLU A 40 -12.47 -6.58 -22.78
C GLU A 40 -12.91 -7.55 -23.89
N LYS A 41 -12.19 -7.63 -25.01
CA LYS A 41 -12.46 -8.63 -26.05
C LYS A 41 -12.32 -10.06 -25.50
N VAL A 42 -11.28 -10.35 -24.72
CA VAL A 42 -11.09 -11.67 -24.10
C VAL A 42 -12.22 -11.97 -23.12
N ARG A 43 -12.63 -11.01 -22.30
CA ARG A 43 -13.75 -11.17 -21.37
C ARG A 43 -15.05 -11.49 -22.09
N CYS A 44 -15.38 -10.74 -23.14
CA CYS A 44 -16.56 -11.01 -23.94
C CYS A 44 -16.51 -12.41 -24.56
N LYS A 45 -15.37 -12.79 -25.15
CA LYS A 45 -15.22 -14.09 -25.82
C LYS A 45 -15.39 -15.27 -24.85
N TYR A 46 -14.96 -15.14 -23.59
CA TYR A 46 -14.97 -16.23 -22.60
C TYR A 46 -16.02 -16.06 -21.49
N GLY A 47 -16.96 -15.11 -21.64
CA GLY A 47 -18.03 -14.88 -20.67
C GLY A 47 -17.54 -14.49 -19.25
N ILE A 48 -16.39 -13.85 -19.14
CA ILE A 48 -15.81 -13.47 -17.85
C ILE A 48 -16.45 -12.19 -17.33
N GLY A 49 -17.39 -12.29 -16.40
CA GLY A 49 -18.07 -11.15 -15.80
C GLY A 49 -17.12 -10.20 -15.04
N LYS A 50 -17.45 -8.91 -15.04
CA LYS A 50 -16.81 -7.90 -14.18
C LYS A 50 -17.29 -8.13 -12.74
N LYS A 51 -16.41 -8.08 -11.74
CA LYS A 51 -16.85 -7.89 -10.36
C LYS A 51 -17.51 -6.52 -10.25
N SER A 52 -18.83 -6.48 -10.19
CA SER A 52 -19.57 -5.28 -9.85
C SER A 52 -19.56 -5.12 -8.33
N GLU A 53 -18.67 -4.32 -7.80
CA GLU A 53 -18.86 -3.75 -6.47
C GLU A 53 -19.86 -2.60 -6.62
N ALA A 54 -21.01 -2.70 -5.98
CA ALA A 54 -21.91 -1.57 -5.83
C ALA A 54 -21.17 -0.47 -5.07
N ARG A 55 -20.69 0.55 -5.78
CA ARG A 55 -20.07 1.71 -5.17
C ARG A 55 -21.17 2.62 -4.65
N ILE A 56 -21.35 2.66 -3.35
CA ILE A 56 -22.04 3.77 -2.71
C ILE A 56 -21.17 5.00 -2.95
N ARG A 57 -21.63 5.91 -3.82
CA ARG A 57 -21.00 7.22 -3.99
C ARG A 57 -21.19 7.97 -2.68
N ARG A 58 -20.12 8.17 -1.92
CA ARG A 58 -20.05 9.17 -0.87
C ARG A 58 -19.57 10.45 -1.53
N ASP A 59 -20.30 11.53 -1.36
CA ASP A 59 -19.84 12.85 -1.75
C ASP A 59 -18.71 13.24 -0.78
N TYR A 60 -17.49 13.27 -1.32
CA TYR A 60 -16.31 13.71 -0.56
C TYR A 60 -16.13 15.21 -0.79
N GLU A 61 -16.23 15.98 0.27
CA GLU A 61 -15.69 17.33 0.27
C GLU A 61 -14.17 17.27 0.10
N LYS A 62 -13.65 18.00 -0.89
CA LYS A 62 -12.22 18.06 -1.13
C LYS A 62 -11.57 18.84 -0.02
N LEU A 63 -10.89 18.19 0.90
CA LEU A 63 -10.08 18.85 1.91
C LEU A 63 -9.07 19.81 1.25
N PRO A 64 -8.85 21.01 1.82
CA PRO A 64 -7.91 21.97 1.27
C PRO A 64 -6.52 21.36 1.12
N ASP A 65 -5.84 21.75 0.05
CA ASP A 65 -4.52 21.25 -0.29
C ASP A 65 -3.51 21.63 0.79
N THR A 66 -2.94 20.63 1.43
CA THR A 66 -1.89 20.81 2.44
C THR A 66 -0.53 21.03 1.77
N PRO A 67 0.41 21.80 2.37
CA PRO A 67 1.76 21.95 1.86
C PRO A 67 2.47 20.60 1.67
N TYR A 68 3.42 20.55 0.72
CA TYR A 68 4.29 19.38 0.56
C TYR A 68 5.08 19.09 1.83
N GLY A 69 5.29 17.82 2.14
CA GLY A 69 6.05 17.40 3.32
C GLY A 69 5.35 17.60 4.67
N LYS A 70 4.19 18.28 4.72
CA LYS A 70 3.53 18.59 5.99
C LYS A 70 2.88 17.36 6.63
N TYR A 71 2.14 16.59 5.87
CA TYR A 71 1.38 15.45 6.38
C TYR A 71 1.70 14.16 5.62
N ALA A 72 1.80 13.07 6.37
CA ALA A 72 1.72 11.71 5.86
C ALA A 72 0.68 10.92 6.65
N GLN A 73 0.27 9.78 6.11
CA GLN A 73 -0.55 8.79 6.82
C GLN A 73 0.15 7.44 6.72
N ALA A 74 0.25 6.75 7.85
CA ALA A 74 0.86 5.42 7.94
C ALA A 74 -0.12 4.42 8.54
N ASP A 75 -0.05 3.18 8.05
CA ASP A 75 -0.89 2.08 8.51
C ASP A 75 -0.19 0.74 8.31
N LEU A 76 -0.61 -0.24 9.09
CA LEU A 76 -0.15 -1.62 9.03
C LEU A 76 -1.19 -2.49 8.35
N GLY A 77 -0.73 -3.44 7.56
CA GLY A 77 -1.62 -4.36 6.88
C GLY A 77 -1.10 -5.79 6.91
N GLU A 78 -1.98 -6.73 6.58
CA GLU A 78 -1.62 -8.13 6.44
C GLU A 78 -2.36 -8.77 5.28
N LYS A 79 -1.78 -9.83 4.71
CA LYS A 79 -2.42 -10.61 3.65
C LYS A 79 -1.86 -12.02 3.59
N TRP A 80 -2.75 -12.98 3.31
CA TRP A 80 -2.36 -14.33 2.94
C TRP A 80 -1.96 -14.37 1.46
N MET A 81 -0.81 -14.98 1.18
CA MET A 81 -0.27 -15.18 -0.16
C MET A 81 -0.03 -16.66 -0.40
N SER A 82 -0.15 -17.10 -1.64
CA SER A 82 0.32 -18.43 -2.05
C SER A 82 1.84 -18.43 -2.13
N ALA A 83 2.51 -19.37 -1.51
CA ALA A 83 3.95 -19.57 -1.63
C ALA A 83 4.26 -20.55 -2.78
N GLU A 84 5.49 -20.54 -3.30
CA GLU A 84 5.95 -21.49 -4.32
C GLU A 84 5.80 -22.95 -3.88
N SER A 85 5.92 -23.22 -2.58
CA SER A 85 5.68 -24.53 -1.97
C SER A 85 4.23 -25.00 -2.03
N GLY A 86 3.31 -24.23 -2.61
CA GLY A 86 1.86 -24.48 -2.61
C GLY A 86 1.15 -24.18 -1.29
N ARG A 87 1.88 -23.83 -0.23
CA ARG A 87 1.31 -23.46 1.08
C ARG A 87 0.91 -21.99 1.10
N SER A 88 -0.09 -21.67 1.91
CA SER A 88 -0.42 -20.26 2.21
C SER A 88 0.52 -19.69 3.25
N THR A 89 0.95 -18.47 3.02
CA THR A 89 1.86 -17.73 3.88
C THR A 89 1.26 -16.38 4.21
N LYS A 90 1.28 -16.01 5.48
CA LYS A 90 0.85 -14.67 5.92
C LYS A 90 2.03 -13.71 5.84
N VAL A 91 1.83 -12.60 5.16
CA VAL A 91 2.78 -11.48 5.12
C VAL A 91 2.15 -10.25 5.77
N TYR A 92 2.96 -9.51 6.48
CA TYR A 92 2.63 -8.24 7.12
C TYR A 92 3.31 -7.13 6.36
N PHE A 93 2.72 -5.96 6.32
CA PHE A 93 3.34 -4.82 5.64
C PHE A 93 3.00 -3.51 6.33
N PHE A 94 3.92 -2.59 6.21
CA PHE A 94 3.78 -1.19 6.53
C PHE A 94 3.51 -0.42 5.25
N ALA A 95 2.59 0.54 5.29
CA ALA A 95 2.31 1.44 4.19
C ALA A 95 2.26 2.89 4.71
N ILE A 96 2.90 3.81 3.99
CA ILE A 96 2.87 5.24 4.29
C ILE A 96 2.67 6.03 3.00
N VAL A 97 1.92 7.11 3.07
CA VAL A 97 1.62 7.98 1.93
C VAL A 97 1.73 9.44 2.32
N LEU A 98 2.44 10.23 1.52
CA LEU A 98 2.48 11.69 1.65
C LEU A 98 1.14 12.29 1.20
N ALA A 99 0.54 13.13 2.03
CA ALA A 99 -0.83 13.61 1.83
C ALA A 99 -1.01 14.45 0.57
N ARG A 100 -0.02 15.26 0.18
CA ARG A 100 -0.08 16.16 -0.99
C ARG A 100 0.31 15.44 -2.28
N SER A 101 1.53 14.91 -2.34
CA SER A 101 2.08 14.27 -3.54
C SER A 101 1.49 12.90 -3.84
N ARG A 102 0.84 12.28 -2.88
CA ARG A 102 0.41 10.87 -2.94
C ARG A 102 1.57 9.89 -3.13
N TYR A 103 2.79 10.33 -2.95
CA TYR A 103 3.98 9.51 -2.99
C TYR A 103 3.93 8.49 -1.85
N LYS A 104 4.14 7.22 -2.17
CA LYS A 104 3.89 6.09 -1.27
C LYS A 104 5.15 5.29 -1.06
N PHE A 105 5.22 4.65 0.10
CA PHE A 105 6.20 3.62 0.39
C PHE A 105 5.50 2.44 1.07
N THR A 106 5.99 1.24 0.83
CA THR A 106 5.57 0.03 1.53
C THR A 106 6.74 -0.93 1.69
N CYS A 107 6.80 -1.60 2.82
CA CYS A 107 7.73 -2.68 3.06
C CYS A 107 7.05 -3.85 3.79
N PHE A 108 7.59 -5.03 3.61
CA PHE A 108 6.99 -6.30 4.03
C PHE A 108 7.80 -7.01 5.09
N SER A 109 7.14 -7.77 5.94
CA SER A 109 7.73 -8.61 6.99
C SER A 109 7.04 -9.97 7.06
N ARG A 110 7.81 -11.00 7.43
CA ARG A 110 7.29 -12.34 7.75
C ARG A 110 6.68 -12.43 9.15
N ARG A 111 7.01 -11.50 10.01
CA ARG A 111 6.52 -11.44 11.38
C ARG A 111 5.61 -10.23 11.55
N PRO A 112 4.63 -10.27 12.45
CA PRO A 112 3.86 -9.10 12.82
C PRO A 112 4.79 -7.92 13.15
N PHE A 113 4.33 -6.71 12.85
CA PHE A 113 5.06 -5.54 13.27
C PHE A 113 5.02 -5.42 14.81
N ASP A 114 6.16 -5.16 15.37
CA ASP A 114 6.37 -4.65 16.70
C ASP A 114 6.91 -3.22 16.61
N THR A 115 7.14 -2.56 17.72
CA THR A 115 7.63 -1.18 17.75
C THR A 115 8.95 -1.01 16.99
N GLU A 116 9.89 -1.97 17.10
CA GLU A 116 11.20 -1.90 16.45
C GLU A 116 11.09 -2.01 14.93
N ARG A 117 10.28 -2.98 14.45
CA ARG A 117 10.03 -3.12 13.01
C ARG A 117 9.27 -1.94 12.43
N ALA A 118 8.35 -1.36 13.21
CA ALA A 118 7.67 -0.15 12.79
C ALA A 118 8.65 1.03 12.67
N ILE A 119 9.56 1.22 13.63
CA ILE A 119 10.62 2.23 13.55
C ILE A 119 11.48 2.01 12.31
N TYR A 120 12.00 0.80 12.10
CA TYR A 120 12.78 0.46 10.93
C TYR A 120 12.04 0.76 9.61
N ALA A 121 10.74 0.45 9.55
CA ALA A 121 9.92 0.75 8.37
C ALA A 121 9.79 2.25 8.11
N HIS A 122 9.71 3.07 9.15
CA HIS A 122 9.71 4.53 9.01
C HIS A 122 11.06 5.06 8.51
N GLU A 123 12.17 4.56 9.04
CA GLU A 123 13.52 4.94 8.58
C GLU A 123 13.68 4.64 7.08
N ARG A 124 13.28 3.45 6.65
CA ARG A 124 13.29 3.09 5.23
C ARG A 124 12.39 3.99 4.38
N ALA A 125 11.22 4.37 4.92
CA ALA A 125 10.33 5.28 4.23
C ALA A 125 10.91 6.69 4.09
N PHE A 126 11.57 7.21 5.15
CA PHE A 126 12.20 8.52 5.14
C PHE A 126 13.40 8.56 4.17
N GLU A 127 14.19 7.49 4.13
CA GLU A 127 15.26 7.30 3.15
C GLU A 127 14.70 7.30 1.71
N TYR A 128 13.64 6.53 1.47
CA TYR A 128 12.99 6.44 0.16
C TYR A 128 12.38 7.78 -0.31
N PHE A 129 11.82 8.56 0.62
CA PHE A 129 11.26 9.87 0.33
C PHE A 129 12.32 10.96 0.15
N GLY A 130 13.57 10.69 0.54
CA GLY A 130 14.62 11.71 0.62
C GLY A 130 14.38 12.76 1.71
N GLY A 131 13.56 12.43 2.71
CA GLY A 131 13.19 13.30 3.82
C GLY A 131 12.02 12.76 4.62
N LYS A 132 11.62 13.50 5.65
CA LYS A 132 10.54 13.11 6.56
C LYS A 132 9.41 14.13 6.54
N PRO A 133 8.13 13.71 6.71
CA PRO A 133 7.02 14.64 6.88
C PRO A 133 7.06 15.28 8.27
N GLU A 134 6.48 16.47 8.41
CA GLU A 134 6.36 17.14 9.71
C GLU A 134 5.43 16.39 10.66
N LYS A 135 4.33 15.85 10.12
CA LYS A 135 3.29 15.13 10.89
C LYS A 135 2.93 13.82 10.22
N ILE A 136 2.79 12.78 11.02
CA ILE A 136 2.34 11.47 10.54
C ILE A 136 1.09 11.06 11.30
N LEU A 137 0.02 10.79 10.55
CA LEU A 137 -1.25 10.30 11.08
C LEU A 137 -1.22 8.78 11.15
N TYR A 138 -1.63 8.26 12.30
CA TYR A 138 -1.73 6.83 12.58
C TYR A 138 -3.14 6.44 13.01
N ASP A 139 -3.49 5.19 12.78
CA ASP A 139 -4.57 4.57 13.56
C ASP A 139 -4.07 4.25 14.99
N GLN A 140 -5.00 4.08 15.92
CA GLN A 140 -4.68 3.70 17.31
C GLN A 140 -4.27 2.22 17.33
N ASP A 141 -3.02 1.93 16.96
CA ASP A 141 -2.44 0.59 17.00
C ASP A 141 -1.56 0.41 18.25
N ARG A 142 -1.72 -0.73 18.89
CA ARG A 142 -0.92 -1.15 20.07
C ARG A 142 0.57 -1.33 19.78
N VAL A 143 0.95 -1.38 18.52
CA VAL A 143 2.36 -1.43 18.09
C VAL A 143 3.11 -0.16 18.50
N LEU A 144 2.45 1.00 18.44
CA LEU A 144 3.06 2.31 18.73
C LEU A 144 2.61 2.88 20.08
N ILE A 145 1.48 2.39 20.61
CA ILE A 145 0.85 2.89 21.83
C ILE A 145 0.98 1.84 22.93
N SER A 146 1.54 2.25 24.08
CA SER A 146 1.67 1.37 25.24
C SER A 146 0.42 1.35 26.13
N ARG A 147 -0.23 2.50 26.31
CA ARG A 147 -1.44 2.67 27.14
C ARG A 147 -2.29 3.84 26.64
N GLU A 148 -3.57 3.76 26.92
CA GLU A 148 -4.52 4.87 26.81
C GLU A 148 -4.99 5.21 28.23
N ASN A 149 -4.82 6.46 28.64
CA ASN A 149 -5.22 6.93 29.95
C ASN A 149 -6.11 8.16 29.79
N LEU A 150 -7.43 8.01 30.06
CA LEU A 150 -8.43 9.10 30.00
C LEU A 150 -8.39 9.94 28.70
N GLY A 151 -8.08 9.29 27.55
CA GLY A 151 -7.96 9.98 26.27
C GLY A 151 -6.55 10.39 25.87
N ASP A 152 -5.59 10.35 26.81
CA ASP A 152 -4.18 10.58 26.52
C ASP A 152 -3.51 9.27 26.08
N LEU A 153 -2.90 9.28 24.90
CA LEU A 153 -2.21 8.13 24.33
C LEU A 153 -0.74 8.16 24.74
N MET A 154 -0.29 7.14 25.46
CA MET A 154 1.11 6.97 25.82
C MET A 154 1.83 6.12 24.77
N LEU A 155 2.82 6.69 24.10
CA LEU A 155 3.65 5.97 23.14
C LEU A 155 4.51 4.92 23.84
N THR A 156 4.90 3.87 23.10
CA THR A 156 5.97 2.98 23.58
C THR A 156 7.26 3.78 23.74
N ARG A 157 8.07 3.45 24.75
CA ARG A 157 9.32 4.19 25.05
C ARG A 157 10.23 4.31 23.82
N LYS A 158 10.40 3.22 23.07
CA LYS A 158 11.24 3.22 21.86
C LYS A 158 10.70 4.15 20.79
N PHE A 159 9.39 4.11 20.54
CA PHE A 159 8.79 4.98 19.52
C PHE A 159 8.83 6.46 19.94
N GLN A 160 8.67 6.75 21.22
CA GLN A 160 8.81 8.12 21.75
C GLN A 160 10.22 8.67 21.54
N THR A 161 11.25 7.84 21.76
CA THR A 161 12.65 8.23 21.50
C THR A 161 12.86 8.49 20.03
N PHE A 162 12.41 7.59 19.16
CA PHE A 162 12.48 7.75 17.70
C PHE A 162 11.80 9.03 17.20
N VAL A 163 10.59 9.34 17.69
CA VAL A 163 9.86 10.57 17.35
C VAL A 163 10.67 11.82 17.71
N ARG A 164 11.32 11.82 18.90
CA ARG A 164 12.17 12.94 19.33
C ARG A 164 13.41 13.09 18.46
N GLU A 165 14.11 12.01 18.17
CA GLU A 165 15.32 12.01 17.33
C GLU A 165 15.01 12.43 15.89
N GLN A 166 13.89 11.96 15.37
CA GLN A 166 13.46 12.30 14.02
C GLN A 166 12.70 13.64 13.92
N HIS A 167 12.36 14.29 15.03
CA HIS A 167 11.69 15.60 15.05
C HIS A 167 10.42 15.66 14.17
N PHE A 168 9.56 14.67 14.20
CA PHE A 168 8.23 14.70 13.58
C PHE A 168 7.14 14.60 14.64
N GLN A 169 5.92 15.04 14.32
CA GLN A 169 4.77 14.97 15.22
C GLN A 169 3.88 13.77 14.87
N PRO A 170 3.77 12.76 15.74
CA PRO A 170 2.76 11.69 15.58
C PRO A 170 1.38 12.24 15.94
N VAL A 171 0.39 11.94 15.11
CA VAL A 171 -1.02 12.29 15.32
C VAL A 171 -1.84 11.01 15.25
N PHE A 172 -2.57 10.70 16.29
CA PHE A 172 -3.44 9.53 16.33
C PHE A 172 -4.88 9.94 16.08
N CYS A 173 -5.50 9.30 15.08
CA CYS A 173 -6.89 9.58 14.75
C CYS A 173 -7.80 8.99 15.83
N HIS A 174 -8.80 9.75 16.29
CA HIS A 174 -9.87 9.20 17.10
C HIS A 174 -10.68 8.21 16.30
N LYS A 175 -11.23 7.15 16.95
CA LYS A 175 -12.02 6.10 16.30
C LYS A 175 -13.25 6.63 15.53
N ALA A 176 -13.66 7.86 15.80
CA ALA A 176 -14.84 8.50 15.24
C ALA A 176 -14.57 9.44 14.04
N ASP A 177 -13.33 9.57 13.55
CA ASP A 177 -13.03 10.46 12.42
C ASP A 177 -12.64 9.65 11.15
N PRO A 178 -13.63 9.27 10.31
CA PRO A 178 -13.39 8.50 9.09
C PRO A 178 -12.68 9.31 7.99
N GLU A 179 -12.80 10.64 8.00
CA GLU A 179 -12.30 11.49 6.91
C GLU A 179 -10.77 11.60 6.92
N SER A 180 -10.16 11.60 8.10
CA SER A 180 -8.70 11.67 8.23
C SER A 180 -7.99 10.39 7.77
N LYS A 181 -8.67 9.23 7.78
CA LYS A 181 -8.11 7.90 7.48
C LYS A 181 -8.14 7.50 6.00
N GLY A 182 -9.00 8.13 5.21
CA GLY A 182 -9.32 7.65 3.85
C GLY A 182 -8.13 7.54 2.89
N LYS A 183 -7.04 8.26 3.13
CA LYS A 183 -5.87 8.25 2.23
C LYS A 183 -5.04 6.97 2.38
N VAL A 184 -4.71 6.58 3.62
CA VAL A 184 -3.88 5.40 3.88
C VAL A 184 -4.67 4.10 3.70
N GLU A 185 -5.94 4.06 4.07
CA GLU A 185 -6.81 2.91 3.80
C GLU A 185 -6.85 2.58 2.31
N ASN A 186 -6.95 3.61 1.46
CA ASN A 186 -6.86 3.45 0.01
C ASN A 186 -5.49 2.90 -0.42
N VAL A 187 -4.39 3.29 0.24
CA VAL A 187 -3.06 2.77 -0.07
C VAL A 187 -2.91 1.33 0.39
N VAL A 188 -3.35 0.98 1.58
CA VAL A 188 -3.37 -0.42 2.07
C VAL A 188 -4.19 -1.30 1.12
N LYS A 189 -5.37 -0.84 0.71
CA LYS A 189 -6.19 -1.54 -0.29
C LYS A 189 -5.47 -1.64 -1.63
N TYR A 190 -4.82 -0.57 -2.08
CA TYR A 190 -4.06 -0.54 -3.33
C TYR A 190 -2.89 -1.52 -3.32
N VAL A 191 -2.13 -1.60 -2.23
CA VAL A 191 -1.07 -2.61 -2.06
C VAL A 191 -1.65 -4.02 -2.12
N LYS A 192 -2.75 -4.28 -1.38
CA LYS A 192 -3.40 -5.60 -1.35
C LYS A 192 -3.96 -6.03 -2.71
N GLU A 193 -4.51 -5.11 -3.48
CA GLU A 193 -5.26 -5.41 -4.71
C GLU A 193 -4.44 -5.19 -5.99
N ASN A 194 -3.38 -4.41 -5.97
CA ASN A 194 -2.50 -4.18 -7.10
C ASN A 194 -1.18 -4.92 -7.01
N PHE A 195 -0.46 -4.76 -5.90
CA PHE A 195 0.85 -5.38 -5.76
C PHE A 195 0.76 -6.86 -5.38
N LEU A 196 0.03 -7.18 -4.30
CA LEU A 196 0.03 -8.54 -3.71
C LEU A 196 -0.89 -9.54 -4.42
N VAL A 197 -1.85 -9.09 -5.21
CA VAL A 197 -2.77 -10.03 -5.87
C VAL A 197 -2.06 -10.84 -6.94
N ALA A 198 -2.31 -12.15 -6.94
CA ALA A 198 -1.73 -13.14 -7.85
C ALA A 198 -0.19 -13.22 -7.84
N ARG A 199 0.47 -12.51 -6.93
CA ARG A 199 1.90 -12.65 -6.70
C ARG A 199 2.14 -13.89 -5.83
N VAL A 200 3.15 -14.66 -6.19
CA VAL A 200 3.58 -15.84 -5.43
C VAL A 200 4.70 -15.41 -4.48
N PHE A 201 4.56 -15.78 -3.22
CA PHE A 201 5.58 -15.49 -2.22
C PHE A 201 6.75 -16.48 -2.37
N ARG A 202 7.96 -15.95 -2.52
CA ARG A 202 9.22 -16.69 -2.50
C ARG A 202 9.91 -16.48 -1.15
N ASP A 203 10.42 -15.29 -0.96
CA ASP A 203 11.07 -14.82 0.26
C ASP A 203 10.76 -13.34 0.49
N ILE A 204 11.13 -12.84 1.68
CA ILE A 204 10.77 -11.47 2.08
C ILE A 204 11.62 -10.42 1.38
N ASP A 205 12.88 -10.72 1.09
CA ASP A 205 13.82 -9.77 0.46
C ASP A 205 13.44 -9.56 -1.01
N SER A 206 13.12 -10.63 -1.71
CA SER A 206 12.57 -10.58 -3.08
C SER A 206 11.27 -9.79 -3.12
N LEU A 207 10.35 -10.03 -2.16
CA LEU A 207 9.08 -9.30 -2.10
C LEU A 207 9.28 -7.81 -1.87
N ASN A 208 10.23 -7.41 -1.02
CA ASN A 208 10.56 -6.02 -0.76
C ASN A 208 11.21 -5.34 -1.98
N ARG A 209 12.13 -6.02 -2.66
CA ARG A 209 12.74 -5.52 -3.91
C ARG A 209 11.68 -5.30 -4.99
N GLU A 210 10.83 -6.31 -5.24
CA GLU A 210 9.74 -6.23 -6.20
C GLU A 210 8.74 -5.11 -5.85
N ALA A 211 8.54 -4.82 -4.56
CA ALA A 211 7.68 -3.74 -4.11
C ALA A 211 8.27 -2.36 -4.47
N LEU A 212 9.57 -2.16 -4.28
CA LEU A 212 10.24 -0.91 -4.67
C LEU A 212 10.17 -0.70 -6.19
N GLU A 213 10.49 -1.72 -6.98
CA GLU A 213 10.39 -1.68 -8.43
C GLU A 213 8.96 -1.36 -8.91
N TRP A 214 7.96 -1.96 -8.26
CA TRP A 214 6.55 -1.66 -8.54
C TRP A 214 6.16 -0.24 -8.14
N LEU A 215 6.64 0.27 -7.00
CA LEU A 215 6.38 1.65 -6.58
C LEU A 215 6.93 2.64 -7.62
N GLU A 216 8.15 2.46 -8.10
CA GLU A 216 8.76 3.31 -9.11
C GLU A 216 8.04 3.25 -10.45
N ARG A 217 7.75 2.05 -10.93
CA ARG A 217 7.11 1.83 -12.22
C ARG A 217 5.64 2.24 -12.24
N THR A 218 4.90 1.93 -11.18
CA THR A 218 3.42 2.00 -11.18
C THR A 218 2.85 2.74 -9.99
N GLY A 219 3.29 2.43 -8.77
CA GLY A 219 2.70 2.97 -7.56
C GLY A 219 2.84 4.48 -7.44
N ASN A 220 4.00 4.99 -7.81
CA ASN A 220 4.36 6.40 -7.78
C ASN A 220 4.60 7.00 -9.18
N GLY A 221 4.61 6.17 -10.23
CA GLY A 221 4.92 6.59 -11.59
C GLY A 221 3.82 7.44 -12.28
N LYS A 222 2.66 7.61 -11.67
CA LYS A 222 1.59 8.48 -12.18
C LYS A 222 1.56 9.76 -11.38
N VAL A 223 1.73 10.89 -12.08
CA VAL A 223 1.49 12.22 -11.52
C VAL A 223 0.00 12.36 -11.24
N HIS A 224 -0.35 12.79 -10.05
CA HIS A 224 -1.73 13.01 -9.60
C HIS A 224 -2.06 14.49 -9.53
#